data_bd483c526f88c2bae70891a2dc25a20e
#
_entry.id   bd483c526f88c2bae70891a2dc25a20e
#
_cell.length_a   1.000
_cell.length_b   1.000
_cell.length_c   1.000
_cell.angle_alpha   90.00
_cell.angle_beta   90.00
_cell.angle_gamma   90.00
#
_symmetry.space_group_name_H-M   'P 1'
#
loop_
_entity.id
_entity.type
_entity.pdbx_description
1 polymer ?
#
loop_
_entity_poly.entity_id
_entity_poly.type
_entity_poly.pdbx_seq_one_letter_code
_entity_poly.pdbx_strand_id
1 'polypeptide(L)'
;VPAEAAIETPSIEAFEVQPEARLMPPIANAPTLTAASSDSMREISVVDELGVRRSIFIPAERPLTVFLDDRELVTLMTLGASPELLVLGFLFNQRLIKNAAAIESISVDWKSSTATVRTHGSPREISGIPMRTVASASGQGSIFSRLRDHIDTIELPGAAQARIRGSALRALLEVMRQHDSIHRHARSVHSCALFQDARLLVSVEDVSRHNALDTISGWMALHGIEGGDKVLFTSGRLTGEMVIKAAQSGVPIFVSRNGVSAMGYDLAKKLGMALFGRAINRRFHCYVGEERLDAEL
;
A
#
# COMPACT_ATOMS: atom_id res chain seq x y z
N VAL A 1 3.18 -0.03 46.96
CA VAL A 1 3.42 -0.26 45.53
C VAL A 1 2.07 -0.09 44.86
N PRO A 2 1.82 0.93 44.01
CA PRO A 2 0.56 1.01 43.25
C PRO A 2 0.57 -0.10 42.23
N ALA A 3 -0.56 -0.83 42.10
CA ALA A 3 -0.77 -1.84 41.09
C ALA A 3 -0.51 -1.21 39.68
N GLU A 4 0.39 -1.79 38.89
CA GLU A 4 0.55 -1.48 37.48
C GLU A 4 -0.81 -1.66 36.79
N ALA A 5 -1.40 -0.56 36.35
CA ALA A 5 -2.53 -0.65 35.46
C ALA A 5 -2.06 -1.34 34.19
N ALA A 6 -2.65 -2.49 33.87
CA ALA A 6 -2.39 -3.19 32.61
C ALA A 6 -2.73 -2.19 31.49
N ILE A 7 -1.75 -1.84 30.68
CA ILE A 7 -1.95 -1.03 29.48
C ILE A 7 -2.67 -1.96 28.51
N GLU A 8 -3.96 -1.71 28.29
CA GLU A 8 -4.71 -2.46 27.27
C GLU A 8 -4.03 -2.29 25.91
N THR A 9 -3.82 -3.40 25.21
CA THR A 9 -3.30 -3.38 23.84
C THR A 9 -4.27 -2.58 22.99
N PRO A 10 -3.86 -1.47 22.39
CA PRO A 10 -4.77 -0.70 21.54
C PRO A 10 -5.21 -1.60 20.38
N SER A 11 -6.52 -1.73 20.18
CA SER A 11 -7.14 -2.51 19.10
C SER A 11 -7.04 -1.77 17.76
N ILE A 12 -5.82 -1.36 17.38
CA ILE A 12 -5.57 -0.61 16.15
C ILE A 12 -5.25 -1.59 15.04
N GLU A 13 -6.11 -1.62 14.03
CA GLU A 13 -5.93 -2.47 12.86
C GLU A 13 -4.98 -1.81 11.87
N ALA A 14 -3.98 -2.56 11.39
CA ALA A 14 -3.08 -2.12 10.33
C ALA A 14 -3.74 -2.12 8.93
N PHE A 15 -4.91 -2.73 8.81
CA PHE A 15 -5.74 -2.71 7.60
C PHE A 15 -7.17 -2.38 7.99
N GLU A 16 -7.68 -1.27 7.46
CA GLU A 16 -9.04 -0.81 7.75
C GLU A 16 -9.78 -0.47 6.45
N VAL A 17 -10.94 -1.09 6.27
CA VAL A 17 -11.88 -0.76 5.19
C VAL A 17 -13.07 -0.04 5.81
N GLN A 18 -13.41 1.13 5.27
CA GLN A 18 -14.55 1.91 5.77
C GLN A 18 -15.88 1.17 5.55
N PRO A 19 -16.91 1.35 6.40
CA PRO A 19 -18.14 0.55 6.37
C PRO A 19 -18.82 0.47 5.00
N GLU A 20 -18.87 1.57 4.28
CA GLU A 20 -19.47 1.61 2.95
C GLU A 20 -18.65 0.85 1.90
N ALA A 21 -17.34 0.90 2.00
CA ALA A 21 -16.43 0.18 1.12
C ALA A 21 -16.37 -1.33 1.43
N ARG A 22 -16.74 -1.75 2.65
CA ARG A 22 -16.92 -3.18 3.02
C ARG A 22 -18.08 -3.83 2.27
N LEU A 23 -19.05 -3.05 1.79
CA LEU A 23 -20.20 -3.54 1.03
C LEU A 23 -19.88 -3.80 -0.44
N MET A 24 -18.69 -3.43 -0.92
CA MET A 24 -18.26 -3.71 -2.30
C MET A 24 -17.97 -5.21 -2.44
N PRO A 25 -18.71 -5.94 -3.30
CA PRO A 25 -18.46 -7.37 -3.47
C PRO A 25 -17.13 -7.57 -4.22
N PRO A 26 -16.47 -8.72 -4.00
CA PRO A 26 -15.39 -9.14 -4.88
C PRO A 26 -15.89 -9.34 -6.33
N ILE A 27 -14.94 -9.33 -7.29
CA ILE A 27 -15.23 -9.64 -8.70
C ILE A 27 -15.82 -11.07 -8.85
N ALA A 28 -16.54 -11.33 -9.95
CA ALA A 28 -17.25 -12.60 -10.16
C ALA A 28 -16.37 -13.86 -10.04
N ASN A 29 -15.11 -13.78 -10.46
CA ASN A 29 -14.13 -14.88 -10.38
C ASN A 29 -12.97 -14.48 -9.43
N ALA A 30 -13.32 -13.99 -8.25
CA ALA A 30 -12.33 -13.63 -7.26
C ALA A 30 -11.61 -14.88 -6.73
N PRO A 31 -10.30 -14.78 -6.41
CA PRO A 31 -9.55 -15.87 -5.81
C PRO A 31 -10.10 -16.24 -4.43
N THR A 32 -9.99 -17.52 -4.06
CA THR A 32 -10.21 -17.95 -2.69
C THR A 32 -9.07 -17.50 -1.79
N LEU A 33 -9.40 -16.81 -0.69
CA LEU A 33 -8.42 -16.28 0.27
C LEU A 33 -8.58 -16.95 1.63
N THR A 34 -7.48 -17.21 2.33
CA THR A 34 -7.49 -17.76 3.70
C THR A 34 -8.02 -16.77 4.74
N ALA A 35 -7.98 -15.47 4.45
CA ALA A 35 -8.27 -14.39 5.38
C ALA A 35 -7.39 -14.48 6.65
N ALA A 36 -6.12 -14.78 6.46
CA ALA A 36 -5.15 -14.85 7.54
C ALA A 36 -4.78 -13.44 8.04
N SER A 37 -4.60 -13.33 9.35
CA SER A 37 -4.09 -12.11 9.97
C SER A 37 -3.09 -12.47 11.06
N SER A 38 -2.35 -11.48 11.52
CA SER A 38 -1.44 -11.62 12.64
C SER A 38 -1.39 -10.34 13.46
N ASP A 39 -0.96 -10.44 14.73
CA ASP A 39 -0.78 -9.28 15.58
C ASP A 39 0.22 -8.32 14.94
N SER A 40 -0.21 -7.09 14.72
CA SER A 40 0.59 -6.04 14.07
C SER A 40 1.54 -5.33 15.03
N MET A 41 1.36 -5.49 16.34
CA MET A 41 2.16 -4.84 17.38
C MET A 41 2.63 -5.84 18.43
N ARG A 42 3.79 -5.55 19.03
CA ARG A 42 4.37 -6.29 20.14
C ARG A 42 4.72 -5.34 21.28
N GLU A 43 4.31 -5.68 22.49
CA GLU A 43 4.71 -4.96 23.71
C GLU A 43 6.13 -5.33 24.11
N ILE A 44 6.92 -4.31 24.47
CA ILE A 44 8.28 -4.45 25.00
C ILE A 44 8.53 -3.51 26.16
N SER A 45 9.45 -3.87 27.06
CA SER A 45 9.95 -2.99 28.12
C SER A 45 11.18 -2.24 27.64
N VAL A 46 11.17 -0.92 27.76
CA VAL A 46 12.29 -0.04 27.43
C VAL A 46 12.71 0.77 28.65
N VAL A 47 13.90 1.37 28.60
CA VAL A 47 14.38 2.31 29.62
C VAL A 47 14.48 3.68 28.99
N ASP A 48 13.90 4.70 29.61
CA ASP A 48 13.98 6.09 29.13
C ASP A 48 15.29 6.78 29.60
N GLU A 49 15.48 8.04 29.21
CA GLU A 49 16.68 8.86 29.53
C GLU A 49 16.88 9.13 31.01
N LEU A 50 15.86 8.87 31.83
CA LEU A 50 15.93 9.01 33.30
C LEU A 50 16.17 7.66 33.99
N GLY A 51 16.38 6.57 33.23
CA GLY A 51 16.56 5.22 33.77
C GLY A 51 15.26 4.55 34.22
N VAL A 52 14.09 5.11 33.88
CA VAL A 52 12.79 4.55 34.26
C VAL A 52 12.34 3.52 33.23
N ARG A 53 11.88 2.37 33.71
CA ARG A 53 11.29 1.34 32.84
C ARG A 53 9.87 1.74 32.42
N ARG A 54 9.59 1.60 31.11
CA ARG A 54 8.28 1.84 30.52
C ARG A 54 7.91 0.72 29.57
N SER A 55 6.62 0.42 29.48
CA SER A 55 6.10 -0.48 28.45
C SER A 55 5.69 0.35 27.23
N ILE A 56 6.11 -0.09 26.04
CA ILE A 56 5.74 0.51 24.76
C ILE A 56 5.41 -0.58 23.75
N PHE A 57 4.65 -0.21 22.72
CA PHE A 57 4.37 -1.09 21.59
C PHE A 57 5.30 -0.78 20.42
N ILE A 58 5.78 -1.82 19.76
CA ILE A 58 6.55 -1.73 18.51
C ILE A 58 5.87 -2.57 17.42
N PRO A 59 6.07 -2.24 16.12
CA PRO A 59 5.55 -3.05 15.02
C PRO A 59 6.09 -4.47 15.05
N ALA A 60 5.22 -5.45 14.86
CA ALA A 60 5.54 -6.88 14.87
C ALA A 60 5.89 -7.37 13.44
N GLU A 61 7.00 -6.88 12.90
CA GLU A 61 7.49 -7.25 11.57
C GLU A 61 7.82 -8.74 11.48
N ARG A 62 7.39 -9.38 10.37
CA ARG A 62 7.62 -10.79 10.11
C ARG A 62 7.85 -11.09 8.63
N PRO A 63 8.61 -12.14 8.28
CA PRO A 63 8.77 -12.56 6.89
C PRO A 63 7.53 -13.28 6.38
N LEU A 64 7.25 -13.11 5.08
CA LEU A 64 6.26 -13.86 4.32
C LEU A 64 6.87 -14.26 2.99
N THR A 65 7.20 -15.55 2.84
CA THR A 65 7.75 -16.09 1.59
C THR A 65 6.61 -16.46 0.65
N VAL A 66 6.60 -15.86 -0.52
CA VAL A 66 5.57 -16.04 -1.54
C VAL A 66 6.00 -17.11 -2.53
N PHE A 67 5.15 -18.12 -2.69
CA PHE A 67 5.27 -19.16 -3.73
C PHE A 67 4.19 -18.94 -4.77
N LEU A 68 4.58 -18.96 -6.06
CA LEU A 68 3.67 -18.89 -7.19
C LEU A 68 3.79 -20.20 -7.99
N ASP A 69 2.70 -21.00 -8.02
CA ASP A 69 2.63 -22.32 -8.63
C ASP A 69 3.87 -23.20 -8.27
N ASP A 70 4.12 -23.37 -6.97
CA ASP A 70 5.21 -24.14 -6.37
C ASP A 70 6.62 -23.55 -6.57
N ARG A 71 6.77 -22.34 -7.10
CA ARG A 71 8.05 -21.65 -7.24
C ARG A 71 8.16 -20.52 -6.23
N GLU A 72 9.24 -20.52 -5.45
CA GLU A 72 9.57 -19.42 -4.58
C GLU A 72 9.83 -18.14 -5.41
N LEU A 73 9.13 -17.06 -5.06
CA LEU A 73 9.18 -15.80 -5.80
C LEU A 73 9.92 -14.71 -5.04
N VAL A 74 9.54 -14.48 -3.78
CA VAL A 74 10.06 -13.39 -2.95
C VAL A 74 9.72 -13.62 -1.48
N THR A 75 10.53 -13.06 -0.57
CA THR A 75 10.16 -12.91 0.84
C THR A 75 9.89 -11.43 1.13
N LEU A 76 8.69 -11.12 1.60
CA LEU A 76 8.24 -9.78 1.98
C LEU A 76 8.31 -9.65 3.51
N MET A 77 8.91 -8.57 4.00
CA MET A 77 8.84 -8.22 5.42
C MET A 77 7.60 -7.36 5.64
N THR A 78 6.64 -7.81 6.45
CA THR A 78 5.30 -7.20 6.59
C THR A 78 4.79 -7.26 8.02
N LEU A 79 3.80 -6.43 8.35
CA LEU A 79 3.00 -6.56 9.58
C LEU A 79 2.02 -7.74 9.52
N GLY A 80 1.67 -8.21 8.33
CA GLY A 80 0.80 -9.37 8.16
C GLY A 80 -0.68 -9.12 8.46
N ALA A 81 -1.16 -7.87 8.36
CA ALA A 81 -2.56 -7.54 8.63
C ALA A 81 -3.53 -8.07 7.55
N SER A 82 -3.12 -8.04 6.29
CA SER A 82 -3.88 -8.55 5.13
C SER A 82 -2.93 -9.15 4.11
N PRO A 83 -2.30 -10.29 4.44
CA PRO A 83 -1.21 -10.84 3.65
C PRO A 83 -1.65 -11.29 2.25
N GLU A 84 -2.87 -11.80 2.10
CA GLU A 84 -3.38 -12.22 0.78
C GLU A 84 -3.55 -11.02 -0.16
N LEU A 85 -4.05 -9.89 0.34
CA LEU A 85 -4.18 -8.67 -0.44
C LEU A 85 -2.80 -8.08 -0.80
N LEU A 86 -1.85 -8.13 0.14
CA LEU A 86 -0.46 -7.76 -0.12
C LEU A 86 0.12 -8.60 -1.27
N VAL A 87 -0.04 -9.92 -1.21
CA VAL A 87 0.46 -10.84 -2.24
C VAL A 87 -0.22 -10.60 -3.58
N LEU A 88 -1.55 -10.45 -3.60
CA LEU A 88 -2.32 -10.17 -4.82
C LEU A 88 -1.85 -8.86 -5.47
N GLY A 89 -1.72 -7.79 -4.69
CA GLY A 89 -1.28 -6.50 -5.20
C GLY A 89 0.18 -6.47 -5.60
N PHE A 90 1.05 -7.19 -4.89
CA PHE A 90 2.44 -7.40 -5.30
C PHE A 90 2.49 -8.05 -6.69
N LEU A 91 1.78 -9.16 -6.91
CA LEU A 91 1.75 -9.86 -8.20
C LEU A 91 1.22 -8.93 -9.31
N PHE A 92 0.15 -8.19 -9.03
CA PHE A 92 -0.43 -7.22 -9.96
C PHE A 92 0.56 -6.10 -10.31
N ASN A 93 1.15 -5.46 -9.30
CA ASN A 93 2.09 -4.36 -9.49
C ASN A 93 3.42 -4.79 -10.10
N GLN A 94 3.83 -6.07 -9.93
CA GLN A 94 4.97 -6.65 -10.63
C GLN A 94 4.61 -7.16 -12.04
N ARG A 95 3.36 -7.00 -12.49
CA ARG A 95 2.83 -7.49 -13.78
C ARG A 95 3.01 -8.99 -13.98
N LEU A 96 2.97 -9.74 -12.90
CA LEU A 96 2.99 -11.20 -12.93
C LEU A 96 1.60 -11.76 -13.23
N ILE A 97 0.57 -10.98 -12.99
CA ILE A 97 -0.82 -11.23 -13.31
C ILE A 97 -1.44 -9.99 -13.98
N LYS A 98 -2.45 -10.21 -14.83
CA LYS A 98 -3.19 -9.11 -15.48
C LYS A 98 -4.31 -8.58 -14.61
N ASN A 99 -4.98 -9.45 -13.88
CA ASN A 99 -6.08 -9.15 -12.98
C ASN A 99 -6.21 -10.23 -11.90
N ALA A 100 -7.05 -10.01 -10.90
CA ALA A 100 -7.27 -10.95 -9.80
C ALA A 100 -7.91 -12.28 -10.25
N ALA A 101 -8.71 -12.27 -11.32
CA ALA A 101 -9.34 -13.48 -11.85
C ALA A 101 -8.35 -14.49 -12.47
N ALA A 102 -7.08 -14.12 -12.67
CA ALA A 102 -6.04 -15.06 -13.06
C ALA A 102 -5.60 -16.00 -11.92
N ILE A 103 -5.96 -15.66 -10.69
CA ILE A 103 -5.60 -16.40 -9.48
C ILE A 103 -6.78 -17.27 -9.04
N GLU A 104 -6.51 -18.53 -8.78
CA GLU A 104 -7.46 -19.48 -8.20
C GLU A 104 -7.56 -19.32 -6.68
N SER A 105 -6.39 -19.26 -6.02
CA SER A 105 -6.32 -19.14 -4.55
C SER A 105 -5.03 -18.50 -4.08
N ILE A 106 -5.12 -17.86 -2.90
CA ILE A 106 -3.98 -17.39 -2.10
C ILE A 106 -4.17 -17.92 -0.69
N SER A 107 -3.28 -18.81 -0.27
CA SER A 107 -3.28 -19.41 1.05
C SER A 107 -2.07 -18.97 1.85
N VAL A 108 -2.30 -18.45 3.06
CA VAL A 108 -1.24 -17.99 3.96
C VAL A 108 -1.20 -18.86 5.20
N ASP A 109 -0.01 -19.35 5.53
CA ASP A 109 0.28 -20.06 6.76
C ASP A 109 1.39 -19.35 7.55
N TRP A 110 1.00 -18.73 8.66
CA TRP A 110 1.94 -18.03 9.54
C TRP A 110 2.87 -18.95 10.35
N LYS A 111 2.56 -20.25 10.47
CA LYS A 111 3.46 -21.21 11.14
C LYS A 111 4.70 -21.45 10.31
N SER A 112 4.54 -21.55 8.99
CA SER A 112 5.65 -21.68 8.04
C SER A 112 6.11 -20.33 7.47
N SER A 113 5.40 -19.22 7.75
CA SER A 113 5.63 -17.90 7.16
C SER A 113 5.58 -17.92 5.64
N THR A 114 4.61 -18.62 5.06
CA THR A 114 4.48 -18.82 3.62
C THR A 114 3.12 -18.34 3.09
N ALA A 115 3.14 -17.82 1.86
CA ALA A 115 1.97 -17.55 1.05
C ALA A 115 2.05 -18.39 -0.23
N THR A 116 1.09 -19.29 -0.45
CA THR A 116 1.01 -20.11 -1.64
C THR A 116 -0.06 -19.56 -2.55
N VAL A 117 0.32 -19.20 -3.77
CA VAL A 117 -0.56 -18.71 -4.83
C VAL A 117 -0.73 -19.80 -5.88
N ARG A 118 -1.98 -20.06 -6.27
CA ARG A 118 -2.33 -20.95 -7.38
C ARG A 118 -3.01 -20.14 -8.49
N THR A 119 -2.61 -20.38 -9.73
CA THR A 119 -3.21 -19.74 -10.90
C THR A 119 -4.11 -20.71 -11.65
N HIS A 120 -5.09 -20.18 -12.43
CA HIS A 120 -5.99 -21.00 -13.25
C HIS A 120 -5.33 -21.59 -14.50
N GLY A 121 -4.10 -21.28 -14.80
CA GLY A 121 -3.41 -21.68 -16.02
C GLY A 121 -2.13 -22.47 -15.81
N SER A 122 -1.56 -23.01 -16.88
CA SER A 122 -0.26 -23.65 -16.84
C SER A 122 0.85 -22.62 -16.55
N PRO A 123 1.89 -22.97 -15.79
CA PRO A 123 3.00 -22.08 -15.42
C PRO A 123 3.80 -21.48 -16.59
N ARG A 124 3.45 -21.80 -17.84
CA ARG A 124 4.17 -21.39 -19.06
C ARG A 124 4.13 -19.90 -19.36
N GLU A 125 3.17 -19.15 -18.86
CA GLU A 125 3.09 -17.69 -19.08
C GLU A 125 3.97 -16.86 -18.14
N ILE A 126 4.56 -17.48 -17.12
CA ILE A 126 5.42 -16.85 -16.11
C ILE A 126 6.90 -17.04 -16.46
N SER A 127 7.21 -17.55 -17.67
CA SER A 127 8.59 -17.78 -18.12
C SER A 127 9.32 -16.45 -18.32
N GLY A 128 10.38 -16.25 -17.53
CA GLY A 128 11.27 -15.09 -17.65
C GLY A 128 11.48 -14.32 -16.34
N ILE A 129 10.98 -14.78 -15.19
CA ILE A 129 11.32 -14.21 -13.91
C ILE A 129 12.66 -14.81 -13.45
N PRO A 130 13.75 -14.02 -13.37
CA PRO A 130 14.95 -14.50 -12.71
C PRO A 130 14.59 -14.67 -11.23
N MET A 131 14.63 -15.92 -10.75
CA MET A 131 14.49 -16.24 -9.35
C MET A 131 15.66 -15.60 -8.59
N ARG A 132 15.37 -14.54 -7.85
CA ARG A 132 16.25 -14.03 -6.82
C ARG A 132 15.38 -13.78 -5.61
N THR A 133 15.68 -14.49 -4.55
CA THR A 133 15.21 -14.18 -3.20
C THR A 133 15.60 -12.74 -2.88
N VAL A 134 14.68 -11.81 -2.96
CA VAL A 134 14.89 -10.44 -2.55
C VAL A 134 14.37 -10.32 -1.13
N ALA A 135 15.25 -10.52 -0.17
CA ALA A 135 14.97 -10.17 1.21
C ALA A 135 14.96 -8.63 1.31
N SER A 136 13.84 -8.08 1.72
CA SER A 136 13.56 -6.69 2.08
C SER A 136 13.17 -5.70 0.97
N ALA A 137 12.32 -4.76 1.35
CA ALA A 137 11.74 -3.68 0.53
C ALA A 137 12.74 -2.69 -0.08
N SER A 138 14.02 -2.75 0.29
CA SER A 138 15.09 -1.88 -0.21
C SER A 138 15.98 -2.51 -1.29
N GLY A 139 15.79 -3.79 -1.63
CA GLY A 139 16.63 -4.55 -2.56
C GLY A 139 16.03 -4.81 -3.95
N GLN A 140 15.00 -4.07 -4.38
CA GLN A 140 14.19 -4.36 -5.57
C GLN A 140 14.78 -3.87 -6.91
N GLY A 141 16.07 -3.62 -7.02
CA GLY A 141 16.69 -3.06 -8.24
C GLY A 141 16.43 -3.82 -9.55
N SER A 142 16.31 -5.15 -9.50
CA SER A 142 16.02 -5.98 -10.69
C SER A 142 14.53 -5.99 -11.06
N ILE A 143 13.64 -5.72 -10.12
CA ILE A 143 12.20 -5.64 -10.30
C ILE A 143 11.83 -4.27 -10.88
N PHE A 144 12.52 -3.21 -10.47
CA PHE A 144 12.28 -1.85 -10.95
C PHE A 144 12.52 -1.69 -12.46
N SER A 145 13.52 -2.37 -13.05
CA SER A 145 13.77 -2.29 -14.50
C SER A 145 12.56 -2.76 -15.31
N ARG A 146 11.91 -3.85 -14.91
CA ARG A 146 10.70 -4.35 -15.56
C ARG A 146 9.51 -3.40 -15.46
N LEU A 147 9.31 -2.78 -14.30
CA LEU A 147 8.26 -1.78 -14.12
C LEU A 147 8.45 -0.61 -15.08
N ARG A 148 9.71 -0.17 -15.26
CA ARG A 148 10.05 0.93 -16.16
C ARG A 148 9.84 0.59 -17.64
N ASP A 149 10.11 -0.64 -18.06
CA ASP A 149 10.02 -1.07 -19.46
C ASP A 149 8.58 -1.06 -20.01
N HIS A 150 7.58 -0.99 -19.11
CA HIS A 150 6.16 -0.99 -19.47
C HIS A 150 5.45 0.35 -19.19
N ILE A 151 6.17 1.40 -18.82
CA ILE A 151 5.56 2.70 -18.51
C ILE A 151 4.73 3.25 -19.66
N ASP A 152 5.20 3.06 -20.90
CA ASP A 152 4.53 3.56 -22.10
C ASP A 152 3.20 2.86 -22.41
N THR A 153 2.87 1.79 -21.69
CA THR A 153 1.58 1.08 -21.82
C THR A 153 0.56 1.47 -20.75
N ILE A 154 0.94 2.34 -19.81
CA ILE A 154 0.04 2.80 -18.77
C ILE A 154 -0.73 4.00 -19.28
N GLU A 155 -2.06 3.89 -19.32
CA GLU A 155 -2.97 4.98 -19.65
C GLU A 155 -3.71 5.44 -18.41
N LEU A 156 -3.69 6.73 -18.15
CA LEU A 156 -4.44 7.35 -17.08
C LEU A 156 -5.49 8.31 -17.64
N PRO A 157 -6.62 8.52 -16.96
CA PRO A 157 -7.61 9.51 -17.39
C PRO A 157 -6.97 10.90 -17.47
N GLY A 158 -7.37 11.66 -18.49
CA GLY A 158 -6.91 13.02 -18.70
C GLY A 158 -7.29 13.96 -17.54
N ALA A 159 -6.65 15.13 -17.47
CA ALA A 159 -6.91 16.10 -16.41
C ALA A 159 -8.37 16.60 -16.40
N ALA A 160 -9.06 16.59 -17.53
CA ALA A 160 -10.49 16.93 -17.59
C ALA A 160 -11.40 15.92 -16.87
N GLN A 161 -10.94 14.66 -16.72
CA GLN A 161 -11.72 13.55 -16.14
C GLN A 161 -11.34 13.27 -14.68
N ALA A 162 -10.14 13.64 -14.27
CA ALA A 162 -9.61 13.34 -12.94
C ALA A 162 -8.94 14.57 -12.33
N ARG A 163 -9.72 15.29 -11.53
CA ARG A 163 -9.30 16.52 -10.81
C ARG A 163 -9.59 16.39 -9.33
N ILE A 164 -8.91 17.19 -8.53
CA ILE A 164 -9.16 17.31 -7.09
C ILE A 164 -9.32 18.79 -6.72
N ARG A 165 -10.35 19.10 -5.95
CA ARG A 165 -10.53 20.43 -5.37
C ARG A 165 -9.52 20.65 -4.24
N GLY A 166 -9.02 21.86 -4.11
CA GLY A 166 -8.12 22.22 -3.00
C GLY A 166 -8.75 21.98 -1.62
N SER A 167 -10.07 22.18 -1.49
CA SER A 167 -10.83 21.86 -0.28
C SER A 167 -10.85 20.36 0.02
N ALA A 168 -11.07 19.50 -0.97
CA ALA A 168 -11.05 18.05 -0.83
C ALA A 168 -9.66 17.56 -0.43
N LEU A 169 -8.60 18.09 -1.04
CA LEU A 169 -7.22 17.77 -0.67
C LEU A 169 -6.91 18.15 0.80
N ARG A 170 -7.38 19.31 1.26
CA ARG A 170 -7.25 19.69 2.68
C ARG A 170 -8.08 18.80 3.61
N ALA A 171 -9.27 18.38 3.18
CA ALA A 171 -10.14 17.50 3.97
C ALA A 171 -9.53 16.10 4.14
N LEU A 172 -9.00 15.49 3.08
CA LEU A 172 -8.33 14.18 3.21
C LEU A 172 -7.09 14.23 4.11
N LEU A 173 -6.34 15.34 4.12
CA LEU A 173 -5.21 15.50 5.05
C LEU A 173 -5.67 15.57 6.50
N GLU A 174 -6.83 16.18 6.75
CA GLU A 174 -7.43 16.22 8.10
C GLU A 174 -7.94 14.85 8.53
N VAL A 175 -8.58 14.07 7.63
CA VAL A 175 -8.96 12.66 7.89
C VAL A 175 -7.72 11.86 8.30
N MET A 176 -6.62 11.92 7.53
CA MET A 176 -5.39 11.20 7.86
C MET A 176 -4.68 11.71 9.12
N ARG A 177 -4.89 12.96 9.50
CA ARG A 177 -4.37 13.51 10.75
C ARG A 177 -5.10 12.97 11.97
N GLN A 178 -6.42 12.77 11.85
CA GLN A 178 -7.28 12.29 12.94
C GLN A 178 -7.32 10.76 13.00
N HIS A 179 -6.99 10.09 11.90
CA HIS A 179 -7.02 8.63 11.81
C HIS A 179 -6.16 8.00 12.90
N ASP A 180 -6.78 7.15 13.73
CA ASP A 180 -6.04 6.37 14.72
C ASP A 180 -5.25 5.27 14.01
N SER A 181 -3.98 5.09 14.39
CA SER A 181 -3.09 4.28 13.57
C SER A 181 -1.88 3.79 14.37
N ILE A 182 -1.30 2.67 13.94
CA ILE A 182 -0.04 2.15 14.48
C ILE A 182 1.06 3.22 14.38
N HIS A 183 1.08 4.02 13.31
CA HIS A 183 2.05 5.10 13.12
C HIS A 183 1.98 6.15 14.25
N ARG A 184 0.81 6.43 14.79
CA ARG A 184 0.67 7.37 15.93
C ARG A 184 1.21 6.79 17.22
N HIS A 185 1.02 5.49 17.45
CA HIS A 185 1.38 4.82 18.70
C HIS A 185 2.81 4.27 18.71
N ALA A 186 3.20 3.57 17.66
CA ALA A 186 4.49 2.87 17.60
C ALA A 186 5.48 3.51 16.62
N ARG A 187 5.04 4.45 15.78
CA ARG A 187 5.84 5.01 14.67
C ARG A 187 6.40 3.89 13.77
N SER A 188 7.56 3.95 13.22
CA SER A 188 8.28 2.86 12.49
C SER A 188 7.47 2.09 11.43
N VAL A 189 6.33 2.64 10.97
CA VAL A 189 5.50 2.12 9.88
C VAL A 189 5.19 3.21 8.87
N HIS A 190 4.75 2.80 7.70
CA HIS A 190 4.24 3.67 6.65
C HIS A 190 2.74 3.44 6.46
N SER A 191 1.99 4.53 6.36
CA SER A 191 0.56 4.50 6.04
C SER A 191 0.37 4.79 4.55
N CYS A 192 -0.51 4.04 3.90
CA CYS A 192 -1.11 4.36 2.62
C CYS A 192 -2.64 4.33 2.76
N ALA A 193 -3.33 5.17 1.98
CA ALA A 193 -4.78 5.22 1.99
C ALA A 193 -5.33 5.54 0.60
N LEU A 194 -6.49 4.99 0.28
CA LEU A 194 -7.24 5.27 -0.94
C LEU A 194 -8.45 6.11 -0.60
N PHE A 195 -8.62 7.18 -1.35
CA PHE A 195 -9.75 8.10 -1.22
C PHE A 195 -10.54 8.18 -2.53
N GLN A 196 -11.82 8.45 -2.39
CA GLN A 196 -12.66 8.96 -3.46
C GLN A 196 -13.10 10.36 -3.06
N ASP A 197 -12.64 11.38 -3.78
CA ASP A 197 -12.72 12.77 -3.34
C ASP A 197 -12.05 12.93 -1.94
N ALA A 198 -12.78 13.34 -0.91
CA ALA A 198 -12.28 13.43 0.47
C ALA A 198 -12.70 12.23 1.35
N ARG A 199 -13.43 11.26 0.79
CA ARG A 199 -13.90 10.08 1.52
C ARG A 199 -12.84 8.98 1.53
N LEU A 200 -12.41 8.60 2.73
CA LEU A 200 -11.55 7.43 2.92
C LEU A 200 -12.29 6.16 2.53
N LEU A 201 -11.68 5.30 1.73
CA LEU A 201 -12.20 3.97 1.38
C LEU A 201 -11.48 2.88 2.17
N VAL A 202 -10.16 2.88 2.12
CA VAL A 202 -9.30 1.91 2.80
C VAL A 202 -8.01 2.58 3.24
N SER A 203 -7.53 2.21 4.41
CA SER A 203 -6.20 2.56 4.92
C SER A 203 -5.41 1.31 5.26
N VAL A 204 -4.11 1.37 5.02
CA VAL A 204 -3.17 0.26 5.23
C VAL A 204 -1.90 0.80 5.87
N GLU A 205 -1.43 0.13 6.91
CA GLU A 205 -0.14 0.38 7.51
C GLU A 205 0.75 -0.86 7.39
N ASP A 206 2.00 -0.65 7.01
CA ASP A 206 3.01 -1.69 6.94
C ASP A 206 4.40 -1.11 7.24
N VAL A 207 5.37 -1.94 7.59
CA VAL A 207 6.78 -1.54 7.77
C VAL A 207 7.38 -1.01 6.48
N SER A 208 6.81 -1.41 5.34
CA SER A 208 7.20 -0.94 4.01
C SER A 208 6.07 -0.15 3.34
N ARG A 209 6.38 1.09 2.87
CA ARG A 209 5.43 1.86 2.04
C ARG A 209 5.02 1.15 0.75
N HIS A 210 5.92 0.28 0.22
CA HIS A 210 5.64 -0.51 -0.98
C HIS A 210 4.60 -1.58 -0.69
N ASN A 211 4.71 -2.27 0.45
CA ASN A 211 3.74 -3.26 0.88
C ASN A 211 2.37 -2.61 1.15
N ALA A 212 2.35 -1.47 1.85
CA ALA A 212 1.10 -0.77 2.10
C ALA A 212 0.38 -0.38 0.79
N LEU A 213 1.13 0.09 -0.22
CA LEU A 213 0.56 0.39 -1.54
C LEU A 213 0.14 -0.88 -2.29
N ASP A 214 0.95 -1.94 -2.24
CA ASP A 214 0.60 -3.23 -2.86
C ASP A 214 -0.69 -3.78 -2.25
N THR A 215 -0.87 -3.71 -0.94
CA THR A 215 -2.10 -4.15 -0.27
C THR A 215 -3.33 -3.38 -0.76
N ILE A 216 -3.24 -2.06 -0.95
CA ILE A 216 -4.31 -1.26 -1.55
C ILE A 216 -4.59 -1.71 -2.99
N SER A 217 -3.54 -1.89 -3.81
CA SER A 217 -3.69 -2.37 -5.18
C SER A 217 -4.36 -3.75 -5.24
N GLY A 218 -4.01 -4.65 -4.31
CA GLY A 218 -4.65 -5.95 -4.18
C GLY A 218 -6.12 -5.86 -3.79
N TRP A 219 -6.46 -4.96 -2.86
CA TRP A 219 -7.84 -4.69 -2.49
C TRP A 219 -8.64 -4.14 -3.68
N MET A 220 -8.08 -3.17 -4.41
CA MET A 220 -8.71 -2.63 -5.63
C MET A 220 -8.94 -3.73 -6.68
N ALA A 221 -7.93 -4.57 -6.93
CA ALA A 221 -8.01 -5.65 -7.90
C ALA A 221 -9.05 -6.71 -7.52
N LEU A 222 -9.14 -7.07 -6.22
CA LEU A 222 -10.12 -8.03 -5.70
C LEU A 222 -11.56 -7.55 -5.88
N HIS A 223 -11.80 -6.25 -5.70
CA HIS A 223 -13.13 -5.65 -5.75
C HIS A 223 -13.46 -4.97 -7.10
N GLY A 224 -12.56 -5.06 -8.10
CA GLY A 224 -12.77 -4.44 -9.41
C GLY A 224 -12.88 -2.92 -9.36
N ILE A 225 -12.17 -2.28 -8.42
CA ILE A 225 -12.24 -0.84 -8.22
C ILE A 225 -11.32 -0.14 -9.22
N GLU A 226 -11.90 0.71 -10.05
CA GLU A 226 -11.17 1.56 -10.97
C GLU A 226 -10.52 2.74 -10.23
N GLY A 227 -9.28 3.07 -10.61
CA GLY A 227 -8.48 4.11 -9.96
C GLY A 227 -8.72 5.52 -10.48
N GLY A 228 -9.43 5.69 -11.61
CA GLY A 228 -9.48 6.92 -12.38
C GLY A 228 -10.02 8.16 -11.66
N ASP A 229 -10.91 7.98 -10.70
CA ASP A 229 -11.49 9.02 -9.85
C ASP A 229 -10.97 8.94 -8.39
N LYS A 230 -9.89 8.19 -8.16
CA LYS A 230 -9.35 7.97 -6.84
C LYS A 230 -8.11 8.82 -6.59
N VAL A 231 -7.83 9.00 -5.30
CA VAL A 231 -6.64 9.68 -4.79
C VAL A 231 -5.91 8.73 -3.85
N LEU A 232 -4.65 8.50 -4.11
CA LEU A 232 -3.77 7.80 -3.17
C LEU A 232 -3.11 8.78 -2.22
N PHE A 233 -3.00 8.39 -0.97
CA PHE A 233 -2.21 9.06 0.06
C PHE A 233 -1.12 8.12 0.60
N THR A 234 0.04 8.67 0.93
CA THR A 234 1.09 7.93 1.67
C THR A 234 1.83 8.82 2.66
N SER A 235 2.25 8.23 3.77
CA SER A 235 3.21 8.86 4.69
C SER A 235 4.65 8.79 4.17
N GLY A 236 4.93 7.92 3.17
CA GLY A 236 6.24 7.67 2.60
C GLY A 236 6.61 8.66 1.48
N ARG A 237 7.86 8.63 1.00
CA ARG A 237 8.34 9.42 -0.14
C ARG A 237 7.72 8.92 -1.45
N LEU A 238 7.43 9.84 -2.38
CA LEU A 238 7.02 9.52 -3.75
C LEU A 238 8.27 9.27 -4.61
N THR A 239 8.68 8.01 -4.66
CA THR A 239 9.79 7.53 -5.51
C THR A 239 9.25 7.02 -6.84
N GLY A 240 10.15 6.80 -7.82
CA GLY A 240 9.74 6.29 -9.14
C GLY A 240 8.90 5.03 -9.07
N GLU A 241 9.26 4.07 -8.22
CA GLU A 241 8.51 2.83 -8.05
C GLU A 241 7.11 3.08 -7.48
N MET A 242 6.97 3.95 -6.48
CA MET A 242 5.67 4.30 -5.90
C MET A 242 4.76 4.94 -6.95
N VAL A 243 5.31 5.82 -7.78
CA VAL A 243 4.58 6.48 -8.88
C VAL A 243 4.11 5.46 -9.92
N ILE A 244 4.98 4.52 -10.33
CA ILE A 244 4.60 3.48 -11.30
C ILE A 244 3.49 2.60 -10.75
N LYS A 245 3.60 2.13 -9.50
CA LYS A 245 2.58 1.29 -8.85
C LYS A 245 1.22 2.01 -8.75
N ALA A 246 1.22 3.28 -8.38
CA ALA A 246 -0.01 4.09 -8.35
C ALA A 246 -0.64 4.20 -9.75
N ALA A 247 0.18 4.48 -10.76
CA ALA A 247 -0.27 4.56 -12.16
C ALA A 247 -0.81 3.23 -12.69
N GLN A 248 -0.19 2.09 -12.32
CA GLN A 248 -0.67 0.75 -12.69
C GLN A 248 -2.03 0.42 -12.06
N SER A 249 -2.31 0.96 -10.88
CA SER A 249 -3.64 0.88 -10.26
C SER A 249 -4.64 1.87 -10.87
N GLY A 250 -4.24 2.60 -11.93
CA GLY A 250 -5.09 3.57 -12.63
C GLY A 250 -5.30 4.88 -11.87
N VAL A 251 -4.57 5.13 -10.77
CA VAL A 251 -4.79 6.32 -9.92
C VAL A 251 -3.95 7.50 -10.39
N PRO A 252 -4.57 8.58 -10.86
CA PRO A 252 -3.86 9.72 -11.45
C PRO A 252 -3.37 10.76 -10.45
N ILE A 253 -3.80 10.70 -9.18
CA ILE A 253 -3.50 11.70 -8.15
C ILE A 253 -2.86 11.02 -6.94
N PHE A 254 -1.63 11.45 -6.59
CA PHE A 254 -0.90 10.86 -5.47
C PHE A 254 -0.40 11.94 -4.50
N VAL A 255 -0.78 11.80 -3.23
CA VAL A 255 -0.51 12.75 -2.14
C VAL A 255 0.47 12.12 -1.16
N SER A 256 1.44 12.88 -0.68
CA SER A 256 2.41 12.42 0.31
C SER A 256 2.70 13.44 1.39
N ARG A 257 2.84 12.97 2.64
CA ARG A 257 3.38 13.77 3.75
C ARG A 257 4.86 14.12 3.55
N ASN A 258 5.57 13.32 2.76
CA ASN A 258 6.97 13.47 2.45
C ASN A 258 7.20 14.15 1.08
N GLY A 259 8.47 14.21 0.67
CA GLY A 259 8.87 14.77 -0.61
C GLY A 259 8.80 13.78 -1.76
N VAL A 260 9.12 14.31 -2.94
CA VAL A 260 9.17 13.61 -4.23
C VAL A 260 10.64 13.45 -4.64
N SER A 261 11.03 12.28 -5.15
CA SER A 261 12.36 12.09 -5.76
C SER A 261 12.37 12.61 -7.21
N ALA A 262 13.55 12.93 -7.75
CA ALA A 262 13.68 13.35 -9.14
C ALA A 262 13.06 12.34 -10.11
N MET A 263 13.36 11.04 -9.94
CA MET A 263 12.75 9.98 -10.75
C MET A 263 11.22 9.91 -10.60
N GLY A 264 10.68 10.09 -9.39
CA GLY A 264 9.23 10.13 -9.16
C GLY A 264 8.59 11.31 -9.88
N TYR A 265 9.23 12.47 -9.85
CA TYR A 265 8.80 13.66 -10.58
C TYR A 265 8.76 13.44 -12.09
N ASP A 266 9.88 12.96 -12.67
CA ASP A 266 10.01 12.77 -14.12
C ASP A 266 8.99 11.73 -14.65
N LEU A 267 8.79 10.63 -13.90
CA LEU A 267 7.83 9.60 -14.27
C LEU A 267 6.39 10.09 -14.15
N ALA A 268 6.05 10.82 -13.11
CA ALA A 268 4.70 11.38 -12.97
C ALA A 268 4.38 12.38 -14.09
N LYS A 269 5.35 13.21 -14.48
CA LYS A 269 5.22 14.13 -15.61
C LYS A 269 4.98 13.37 -16.91
N LYS A 270 5.73 12.29 -17.17
CA LYS A 270 5.56 11.43 -18.35
C LYS A 270 4.18 10.77 -18.38
N LEU A 271 3.67 10.31 -17.23
CA LEU A 271 2.39 9.62 -17.07
C LEU A 271 1.18 10.57 -16.96
N GLY A 272 1.40 11.89 -16.92
CA GLY A 272 0.34 12.87 -16.71
C GLY A 272 -0.34 12.77 -15.34
N MET A 273 0.38 12.35 -14.30
CA MET A 273 -0.11 12.28 -12.92
C MET A 273 0.02 13.62 -12.21
N ALA A 274 -0.79 13.83 -11.16
CA ALA A 274 -0.55 14.89 -10.19
C ALA A 274 0.13 14.35 -8.94
N LEU A 275 1.22 15.00 -8.51
CA LEU A 275 1.93 14.70 -7.27
C LEU A 275 1.86 15.88 -6.31
N PHE A 276 1.28 15.62 -5.15
CA PHE A 276 1.26 16.55 -4.03
C PHE A 276 2.16 16.02 -2.92
N GLY A 277 3.21 16.77 -2.59
CA GLY A 277 4.13 16.39 -1.52
C GLY A 277 4.22 17.42 -0.41
N ARG A 278 4.91 17.09 0.69
CA ARG A 278 4.97 17.85 1.94
C ARG A 278 3.57 18.25 2.42
N ALA A 279 2.63 17.33 2.24
CA ALA A 279 1.23 17.52 2.55
C ALA A 279 0.99 17.29 4.04
N ILE A 280 1.09 18.37 4.83
CA ILE A 280 1.00 18.37 6.31
C ILE A 280 0.17 19.58 6.75
N ASN A 281 -0.70 19.39 7.74
CA ASN A 281 -1.48 20.45 8.37
C ASN A 281 -2.17 21.38 7.37
N ARG A 282 -2.87 20.82 6.40
CA ARG A 282 -3.60 21.52 5.32
C ARG A 282 -2.71 22.26 4.30
N ARG A 283 -1.38 22.14 4.39
CA ARG A 283 -0.43 22.69 3.40
C ARG A 283 0.09 21.57 2.53
N PHE A 284 0.36 21.88 1.28
CA PHE A 284 0.97 20.95 0.32
C PHE A 284 1.72 21.73 -0.77
N HIS A 285 2.59 21.04 -1.48
CA HIS A 285 3.18 21.53 -2.72
C HIS A 285 2.70 20.64 -3.87
N CYS A 286 2.16 21.25 -4.92
CA CYS A 286 1.97 20.57 -6.20
C CYS A 286 3.32 20.55 -6.91
N TYR A 287 3.87 19.35 -7.12
CA TYR A 287 5.14 19.16 -7.81
C TYR A 287 4.96 19.05 -9.32
N VAL A 288 3.91 18.38 -9.75
CA VAL A 288 3.54 18.14 -11.14
C VAL A 288 2.04 17.89 -11.24
N GLY A 289 1.42 18.15 -12.40
CA GLY A 289 0.01 17.90 -12.67
C GLY A 289 -0.91 18.98 -12.06
N GLU A 290 -0.48 20.26 -12.06
CA GLU A 290 -1.26 21.39 -11.54
C GLU A 290 -2.61 21.55 -12.23
N GLU A 291 -2.72 21.11 -13.49
CA GLU A 291 -3.97 21.09 -14.26
C GLU A 291 -5.05 20.16 -13.68
N ARG A 292 -4.66 19.25 -12.76
CA ARG A 292 -5.58 18.39 -12.02
C ARG A 292 -6.05 19.01 -10.70
N LEU A 293 -5.50 20.15 -10.32
CA LEU A 293 -5.90 20.87 -9.11
C LEU A 293 -6.92 21.95 -9.46
N ASP A 294 -8.12 21.86 -8.89
CA ASP A 294 -9.05 22.97 -8.85
C ASP A 294 -8.70 23.85 -7.64
N ALA A 295 -7.93 24.90 -7.91
CA ALA A 295 -7.61 25.89 -6.90
C ALA A 295 -8.87 26.71 -6.61
N GLU A 296 -9.59 26.34 -5.55
CA GLU A 296 -10.56 27.25 -4.93
C GLU A 296 -9.75 28.33 -4.20
N LEU A 297 -9.80 29.55 -4.70
CA LEU A 297 -9.21 30.73 -4.09
C LEU A 297 -9.97 31.12 -2.82
#